data_1b9db17b8872d976859b9d0bc8ff4835
#
_entry.id   1b9db17b8872d976859b9d0bc8ff4835
#
_cell.length_a   1.000
_cell.length_b   1.000
_cell.length_c   1.000
_cell.angle_alpha   90.00
_cell.angle_beta   90.00
_cell.angle_gamma   90.00
#
_symmetry.space_group_name_H-M   'P 1'
#
loop_
_entity.id
_entity.type
_entity.pdbx_description
1 polymer ?
#
loop_
_entity_poly.entity_id
_entity_poly.type
_entity_poly.pdbx_seq_one_letter_code
_entity_poly.pdbx_strand_id
1 'polypeptide(L)'
;MKKNLLYLLMFLAMPLAFVACGDDEDGDNNNNNGITTPINATGEYDGDIEIFINGENFFQTANPDITSSPVSFTINQQANTTSLSINDSILILGELVLQVDGVPSTADSEKLTLNGTDMGIEKNIIGLDVVINSITGAFTKTGAGNLSIEAAALKGTPLEQEVNIEISAQKK
;
A
#
# COMPACT_ATOMS: atom_id res chain seq x y z
N MET A 1 4.82 46.41 -11.48
CA MET A 1 4.59 45.46 -10.35
C MET A 1 3.15 45.56 -9.79
N LYS A 2 2.10 45.36 -10.59
CA LYS A 2 0.69 45.43 -10.15
C LYS A 2 -0.24 44.41 -10.78
N LYS A 3 0.28 43.37 -11.46
CA LYS A 3 -0.53 42.36 -12.13
C LYS A 3 -0.56 40.98 -11.44
N ASN A 4 0.31 40.71 -10.47
CA ASN A 4 0.36 39.41 -9.79
C ASN A 4 -0.47 39.29 -8.51
N LEU A 5 -1.08 40.41 -8.05
CA LEU A 5 -1.92 40.39 -6.86
C LEU A 5 -3.36 39.94 -7.15
N LEU A 6 -3.79 40.00 -8.42
CA LEU A 6 -5.17 39.65 -8.80
C LEU A 6 -5.41 38.14 -8.88
N TYR A 7 -4.34 37.31 -9.10
CA TYR A 7 -4.48 35.86 -9.17
C TYR A 7 -4.50 35.17 -7.81
N LEU A 8 -3.99 35.87 -6.76
CA LEU A 8 -3.99 35.29 -5.40
C LEU A 8 -5.36 35.38 -4.72
N LEU A 9 -6.26 36.27 -5.20
CA LEU A 9 -7.60 36.46 -4.61
C LEU A 9 -8.70 35.58 -5.22
N MET A 10 -8.41 34.86 -6.34
CA MET A 10 -9.39 34.01 -7.00
C MET A 10 -9.41 32.56 -6.48
N PHE A 11 -8.44 32.18 -5.64
CA PHE A 11 -8.36 30.81 -5.10
C PHE A 11 -9.05 30.62 -3.73
N LEU A 12 -9.61 31.68 -3.15
CA LEU A 12 -10.21 31.64 -1.79
C LEU A 12 -11.75 31.58 -1.76
N ALA A 13 -12.40 31.35 -2.90
CA ALA A 13 -13.86 31.28 -2.96
C ALA A 13 -14.33 29.92 -3.48
N MET A 14 -13.93 28.81 -2.82
CA MET A 14 -14.68 27.56 -2.94
C MET A 14 -15.71 27.51 -1.82
N PRO A 15 -17.02 27.55 -2.12
CA PRO A 15 -18.05 27.37 -1.12
C PRO A 15 -17.97 25.93 -0.59
N LEU A 16 -17.73 25.79 0.70
CA LEU A 16 -17.99 24.58 1.45
C LEU A 16 -19.52 24.35 1.43
N ALA A 17 -19.99 23.58 0.47
CA ALA A 17 -21.35 23.07 0.49
C ALA A 17 -21.43 21.98 1.57
N PHE A 18 -21.69 22.40 2.81
CA PHE A 18 -22.23 21.50 3.82
C PHE A 18 -23.67 21.20 3.41
N VAL A 19 -23.89 20.01 2.87
CA VAL A 19 -25.24 19.48 2.76
C VAL A 19 -25.67 19.07 4.17
N ALA A 20 -26.41 19.97 4.82
CA ALA A 20 -27.18 19.64 6.00
C ALA A 20 -28.31 18.69 5.55
N CYS A 21 -28.31 17.48 6.05
CA CYS A 21 -29.44 16.56 5.96
C CYS A 21 -30.56 17.13 6.83
N GLY A 22 -31.61 17.68 6.23
CA GLY A 22 -32.87 17.98 6.88
C GLY A 22 -33.82 16.80 6.66
N ASP A 23 -34.32 16.26 7.75
CA ASP A 23 -35.47 15.37 7.82
C ASP A 23 -36.69 16.05 7.22
N ASP A 24 -37.37 15.42 6.25
CA ASP A 24 -38.81 15.52 6.07
C ASP A 24 -39.30 14.46 5.07
N GLU A 25 -40.42 13.87 5.40
CA GLU A 25 -41.11 12.70 4.89
C GLU A 25 -41.64 12.81 3.45
N ASP A 26 -41.87 11.62 2.85
CA ASP A 26 -42.80 11.27 1.78
C ASP A 26 -42.39 11.61 0.31
N GLY A 27 -41.97 10.55 -0.38
CA GLY A 27 -41.92 10.55 -1.85
C GLY A 27 -41.18 9.34 -2.39
N ASP A 28 -41.93 8.25 -2.67
CA ASP A 28 -41.48 7.11 -3.47
C ASP A 28 -40.78 7.55 -4.76
N ASN A 29 -39.48 7.59 -4.78
CA ASN A 29 -38.66 7.58 -5.98
C ASN A 29 -37.45 6.69 -5.75
N ASN A 30 -37.62 5.44 -6.18
CA ASN A 30 -36.64 4.39 -6.19
C ASN A 30 -35.51 4.71 -7.18
N ASN A 31 -34.70 5.74 -6.88
CA ASN A 31 -33.40 5.99 -7.47
C ASN A 31 -32.32 5.66 -6.45
N ASN A 32 -32.14 4.35 -6.23
CA ASN A 32 -30.96 3.81 -5.54
C ASN A 32 -29.70 4.07 -6.41
N ASN A 33 -29.29 5.32 -6.52
CA ASN A 33 -27.91 5.64 -6.75
C ASN A 33 -27.18 5.36 -5.42
N GLY A 34 -26.93 4.09 -5.15
CA GLY A 34 -26.17 3.66 -3.99
C GLY A 34 -24.79 4.31 -4.04
N ILE A 35 -24.60 5.36 -3.26
CA ILE A 35 -23.27 5.89 -2.95
C ILE A 35 -22.57 4.78 -2.16
N THR A 36 -21.84 3.93 -2.87
CA THR A 36 -21.03 2.89 -2.24
C THR A 36 -19.83 3.58 -1.60
N THR A 37 -19.82 3.64 -0.28
CA THR A 37 -18.66 4.15 0.48
C THR A 37 -17.49 3.21 0.29
N PRO A 38 -16.32 3.69 -0.16
CA PRO A 38 -15.12 2.86 -0.25
C PRO A 38 -14.74 2.28 1.11
N ILE A 39 -14.14 1.10 1.11
CA ILE A 39 -13.63 0.52 2.35
C ILE A 39 -12.52 1.38 2.94
N ASN A 40 -12.33 1.25 4.25
CA ASN A 40 -11.15 1.76 4.95
C ASN A 40 -10.25 0.59 5.36
N ALA A 41 -9.16 0.39 4.61
CA ALA A 41 -8.16 -0.63 4.88
C ALA A 41 -7.06 -0.16 5.85
N THR A 42 -7.07 1.10 6.30
CA THR A 42 -6.09 1.60 7.28
C THR A 42 -6.10 0.75 8.55
N GLY A 43 -4.93 0.34 9.01
CA GLY A 43 -4.77 -0.44 10.24
C GLY A 43 -3.52 -1.30 10.24
N GLU A 44 -3.41 -2.10 11.29
CA GLU A 44 -2.36 -3.09 11.47
C GLU A 44 -2.80 -4.45 10.93
N TYR A 45 -1.85 -5.17 10.38
CA TYR A 45 -2.03 -6.49 9.79
C TYR A 45 -0.95 -7.44 10.32
N ASP A 46 -1.35 -8.67 10.58
CA ASP A 46 -0.45 -9.79 10.85
C ASP A 46 -0.55 -10.80 9.70
N GLY A 47 0.57 -11.38 9.33
CA GLY A 47 0.61 -12.34 8.24
C GLY A 47 1.91 -13.12 8.16
N ASP A 48 2.10 -13.74 7.02
CA ASP A 48 3.30 -14.49 6.66
C ASP A 48 3.97 -13.84 5.46
N ILE A 49 5.28 -13.63 5.55
CA ILE A 49 6.13 -13.09 4.48
C ILE A 49 6.95 -14.22 3.87
N GLU A 50 6.94 -14.29 2.55
CA GLU A 50 7.84 -15.09 1.71
C GLU A 50 8.77 -14.15 0.95
N ILE A 51 10.02 -14.54 0.79
CA ILE A 51 11.03 -13.77 0.06
C ILE A 51 11.68 -14.67 -0.98
N PHE A 52 11.66 -14.22 -2.22
CA PHE A 52 12.28 -14.92 -3.34
C PHE A 52 13.45 -14.09 -3.88
N ILE A 53 14.58 -14.73 -4.11
CA ILE A 53 15.76 -14.14 -4.75
C ILE A 53 16.04 -14.92 -6.01
N ASN A 54 15.95 -14.26 -7.18
CA ASN A 54 16.05 -14.90 -8.50
C ASN A 54 15.09 -16.09 -8.66
N GLY A 55 13.89 -16.00 -8.06
CA GLY A 55 12.86 -17.02 -8.11
C GLY A 55 13.02 -18.17 -7.09
N GLU A 56 14.08 -18.20 -6.29
CA GLU A 56 14.29 -19.20 -5.24
C GLU A 56 13.84 -18.65 -3.88
N ASN A 57 13.07 -19.44 -3.12
CA ASN A 57 12.61 -19.05 -1.79
C ASN A 57 13.81 -18.98 -0.83
N PHE A 58 14.07 -17.79 -0.29
CA PHE A 58 15.19 -17.48 0.58
C PHE A 58 15.18 -18.32 1.85
N PHE A 59 14.03 -18.50 2.48
CA PHE A 59 13.91 -19.27 3.73
C PHE A 59 14.26 -20.73 3.52
N GLN A 60 13.74 -21.33 2.44
CA GLN A 60 14.03 -22.73 2.09
C GLN A 60 15.50 -22.96 1.72
N THR A 61 16.15 -21.97 1.13
CA THR A 61 17.60 -22.04 0.84
C THR A 61 18.41 -22.09 2.13
N ALA A 62 17.98 -21.36 3.17
CA ALA A 62 18.64 -21.34 4.46
C ALA A 62 18.23 -22.53 5.36
N ASN A 63 16.95 -22.91 5.32
CA ASN A 63 16.38 -24.05 6.04
C ASN A 63 15.21 -24.66 5.24
N PRO A 64 15.35 -25.89 4.68
CA PRO A 64 14.32 -26.50 3.82
C PRO A 64 12.93 -26.67 4.46
N ASP A 65 12.86 -26.67 5.78
CA ASP A 65 11.61 -26.83 6.52
C ASP A 65 10.85 -25.50 6.72
N ILE A 66 11.44 -24.37 6.33
CA ILE A 66 10.86 -23.02 6.51
C ILE A 66 10.59 -22.41 5.13
N THR A 67 9.32 -22.03 4.88
CA THR A 67 8.94 -21.37 3.61
C THR A 67 8.64 -19.89 3.81
N SER A 68 8.26 -19.47 5.02
CA SER A 68 7.80 -18.12 5.35
C SER A 68 8.21 -17.72 6.76
N SER A 69 8.02 -16.46 7.09
CA SER A 69 8.17 -15.91 8.45
C SER A 69 6.94 -15.11 8.84
N PRO A 70 6.53 -15.13 10.11
CA PRO A 70 5.55 -14.16 10.59
C PRO A 70 6.02 -12.73 10.33
N VAL A 71 5.08 -11.84 10.02
CA VAL A 71 5.32 -10.40 9.84
C VAL A 71 4.13 -9.57 10.28
N SER A 72 4.41 -8.43 10.93
CA SER A 72 3.40 -7.40 11.20
C SER A 72 3.72 -6.13 10.40
N PHE A 73 2.69 -5.48 9.87
CA PHE A 73 2.85 -4.25 9.11
C PHE A 73 1.62 -3.34 9.22
N THR A 74 1.76 -2.10 8.80
CA THR A 74 0.67 -1.14 8.79
C THR A 74 0.37 -0.64 7.39
N ILE A 75 -0.92 -0.43 7.14
CA ILE A 75 -1.45 0.24 5.95
C ILE A 75 -2.07 1.57 6.40
N ASN A 76 -1.75 2.64 5.70
CA ASN A 76 -2.40 3.94 5.86
C ASN A 76 -2.95 4.39 4.50
N GLN A 77 -4.25 4.18 4.32
CA GLN A 77 -4.98 4.51 3.10
C GLN A 77 -5.32 5.99 3.06
N GLN A 78 -5.07 6.62 1.92
CA GLN A 78 -5.52 7.96 1.56
C GLN A 78 -6.44 7.89 0.31
N ALA A 79 -6.88 9.02 -0.22
CA ALA A 79 -7.86 9.03 -1.31
C ALA A 79 -7.42 8.20 -2.55
N ASN A 80 -6.18 8.37 -3.01
CA ASN A 80 -5.66 7.72 -4.23
C ASN A 80 -4.27 7.09 -4.01
N THR A 81 -3.79 7.09 -2.78
CA THR A 81 -2.49 6.55 -2.42
C THR A 81 -2.56 5.82 -1.09
N THR A 82 -1.60 4.94 -0.87
CA THR A 82 -1.47 4.19 0.37
C THR A 82 -0.01 4.23 0.83
N SER A 83 0.21 4.38 2.13
CA SER A 83 1.52 4.17 2.74
C SER A 83 1.58 2.79 3.36
N LEU A 84 2.71 2.13 3.19
CA LEU A 84 3.05 0.82 3.75
C LEU A 84 4.21 0.99 4.72
N SER A 85 4.12 0.41 5.92
CA SER A 85 5.24 0.36 6.87
C SER A 85 5.38 -1.04 7.45
N ILE A 86 6.54 -1.64 7.26
CA ILE A 86 6.98 -2.88 7.91
C ILE A 86 8.12 -2.50 8.84
N ASN A 87 8.04 -2.91 10.10
CA ASN A 87 9.12 -2.79 11.08
C ASN A 87 9.02 -4.00 12.00
N ASP A 88 9.63 -5.10 11.58
CA ASP A 88 9.49 -6.38 12.28
C ASP A 88 10.77 -7.22 12.16
N SER A 89 10.89 -8.21 13.03
CA SER A 89 12.00 -9.17 13.02
C SER A 89 11.61 -10.41 12.22
N ILE A 90 12.24 -10.56 11.08
CA ILE A 90 12.00 -11.67 10.16
C ILE A 90 12.97 -12.82 10.47
N LEU A 91 12.46 -14.05 10.49
CA LEU A 91 13.29 -15.24 10.71
C LEU A 91 14.50 -15.27 9.76
N ILE A 92 15.68 -15.57 10.31
CA ILE A 92 16.95 -15.70 9.56
C ILE A 92 17.50 -14.35 9.06
N LEU A 93 16.64 -13.38 8.68
CA LEU A 93 17.07 -12.08 8.13
C LEU A 93 17.35 -11.02 9.21
N GLY A 94 16.69 -11.11 10.37
CA GLY A 94 16.74 -10.08 11.39
C GLY A 94 15.72 -8.96 11.17
N GLU A 95 16.05 -7.74 11.55
CA GLU A 95 15.14 -6.60 11.48
C GLU A 95 14.90 -6.16 10.03
N LEU A 96 13.64 -6.18 9.62
CA LEU A 96 13.17 -5.65 8.33
C LEU A 96 12.46 -4.31 8.58
N VAL A 97 13.08 -3.22 8.14
CA VAL A 97 12.49 -1.89 8.18
C VAL A 97 12.23 -1.44 6.74
N LEU A 98 10.96 -1.32 6.37
CA LEU A 98 10.54 -0.82 5.07
C LEU A 98 9.39 0.16 5.25
N GLN A 99 9.57 1.39 4.83
CA GLN A 99 8.50 2.38 4.72
C GLN A 99 8.43 2.91 3.30
N VAL A 100 7.25 2.82 2.70
CA VAL A 100 6.96 3.36 1.37
C VAL A 100 5.69 4.18 1.45
N ASP A 101 5.78 5.43 1.04
CA ASP A 101 4.66 6.36 0.99
C ASP A 101 4.22 6.59 -0.46
N GLY A 102 2.94 6.92 -0.63
CA GLY A 102 2.42 7.34 -1.93
C GLY A 102 2.25 6.22 -2.96
N VAL A 103 2.13 4.95 -2.53
CA VAL A 103 1.79 3.84 -3.43
C VAL A 103 0.43 4.11 -4.09
N PRO A 104 0.33 4.22 -5.43
CA PRO A 104 -0.95 4.42 -6.11
C PRO A 104 -1.95 3.35 -5.73
N SER A 105 -3.16 3.75 -5.40
CA SER A 105 -4.20 2.83 -4.95
C SER A 105 -5.60 3.29 -5.32
N THR A 106 -6.51 2.34 -5.41
CA THR A 106 -7.95 2.57 -5.62
C THR A 106 -8.75 1.74 -4.63
N ALA A 107 -9.82 2.30 -4.11
CA ALA A 107 -10.72 1.59 -3.20
C ALA A 107 -12.15 1.62 -3.72
N ASP A 108 -12.84 0.50 -3.61
CA ASP A 108 -14.27 0.37 -3.80
C ASP A 108 -14.96 -0.10 -2.49
N SER A 109 -16.22 -0.51 -2.52
CA SER A 109 -16.95 -0.97 -1.34
C SER A 109 -16.49 -2.31 -0.78
N GLU A 110 -15.65 -3.05 -1.51
CA GLU A 110 -15.25 -4.42 -1.18
C GLU A 110 -13.75 -4.56 -0.91
N LYS A 111 -12.94 -3.74 -1.59
CA LYS A 111 -11.48 -3.85 -1.49
C LYS A 111 -10.74 -2.54 -1.74
N LEU A 112 -9.54 -2.44 -1.15
CA LEU A 112 -8.47 -1.55 -1.55
C LEU A 112 -7.54 -2.31 -2.50
N THR A 113 -7.17 -1.73 -3.63
CA THR A 113 -6.19 -2.31 -4.57
C THR A 113 -4.98 -1.38 -4.68
N LEU A 114 -3.78 -1.91 -4.50
CA LEU A 114 -2.51 -1.22 -4.72
C LEU A 114 -2.02 -1.48 -6.15
N ASN A 115 -1.62 -0.42 -6.85
CA ASN A 115 -1.22 -0.46 -8.26
C ASN A 115 0.08 0.33 -8.51
N GLY A 116 1.04 0.24 -7.60
CA GLY A 116 2.35 0.88 -7.75
C GLY A 116 3.21 0.11 -8.75
N THR A 117 3.38 0.64 -9.95
CA THR A 117 4.27 0.11 -10.98
C THR A 117 5.30 1.18 -11.38
N ASP A 118 6.46 0.75 -11.86
CA ASP A 118 7.55 1.64 -12.29
C ASP A 118 7.95 2.68 -11.23
N MET A 119 7.93 2.29 -9.95
CA MET A 119 8.10 3.21 -8.83
C MET A 119 9.53 3.74 -8.70
N GLY A 120 10.55 2.92 -8.95
CA GLY A 120 11.95 3.33 -8.91
C GLY A 120 12.41 3.85 -7.54
N ILE A 121 11.84 3.34 -6.45
CA ILE A 121 12.11 3.81 -5.09
C ILE A 121 13.36 3.12 -4.54
N GLU A 122 14.40 3.90 -4.27
CA GLU A 122 15.61 3.41 -3.64
C GLU A 122 15.41 3.25 -2.13
N LYS A 123 15.77 2.09 -1.59
CA LYS A 123 15.74 1.75 -0.16
C LYS A 123 16.96 0.93 0.22
N ASN A 124 17.34 1.02 1.49
CA ASN A 124 18.26 0.06 2.10
C ASN A 124 17.44 -0.92 2.92
N ILE A 125 17.46 -2.19 2.52
CA ILE A 125 16.73 -3.27 3.18
C ILE A 125 17.76 -4.29 3.65
N ILE A 126 17.87 -4.46 4.97
CA ILE A 126 18.78 -5.42 5.61
C ILE A 126 20.25 -5.20 5.16
N GLY A 127 20.65 -3.92 5.03
CA GLY A 127 22.01 -3.57 4.59
C GLY A 127 22.27 -3.72 3.08
N LEU A 128 21.26 -4.06 2.29
CA LEU A 128 21.32 -4.11 0.83
C LEU A 128 20.61 -2.91 0.21
N ASP A 129 21.26 -2.24 -0.71
CA ASP A 129 20.62 -1.21 -1.52
C ASP A 129 19.74 -1.88 -2.58
N VAL A 130 18.46 -1.59 -2.52
CA VAL A 130 17.45 -2.12 -3.44
C VAL A 130 16.69 -0.99 -4.11
N VAL A 131 16.22 -1.25 -5.32
CA VAL A 131 15.28 -0.38 -6.05
C VAL A 131 13.95 -1.11 -6.14
N ILE A 132 12.93 -0.61 -5.46
CA ILE A 132 11.57 -1.12 -5.55
C ILE A 132 10.97 -0.70 -6.88
N ASN A 133 10.63 -1.66 -7.70
CA ASN A 133 10.06 -1.47 -9.03
C ASN A 133 8.53 -1.44 -8.97
N SER A 134 7.91 -2.34 -8.19
CA SER A 134 6.46 -2.38 -8.04
C SER A 134 6.02 -2.73 -6.62
N ILE A 135 4.84 -2.24 -6.25
CA ILE A 135 4.09 -2.65 -5.06
C ILE A 135 2.64 -2.83 -5.48
N THR A 136 2.20 -4.07 -5.50
CA THR A 136 0.83 -4.44 -5.86
C THR A 136 0.17 -5.24 -4.74
N GLY A 137 -1.15 -5.24 -4.70
CA GLY A 137 -1.85 -6.00 -3.68
C GLY A 137 -3.33 -5.66 -3.57
N ALA A 138 -4.03 -6.38 -2.71
CA ALA A 138 -5.42 -6.12 -2.43
C ALA A 138 -5.74 -6.41 -0.95
N PHE A 139 -6.56 -5.56 -0.35
CA PHE A 139 -7.04 -5.69 1.03
C PHE A 139 -8.56 -5.62 1.03
N THR A 140 -9.20 -6.65 1.51
CA THR A 140 -10.66 -6.80 1.45
C THR A 140 -11.34 -6.17 2.66
N LYS A 141 -12.66 -5.95 2.54
CA LYS A 141 -13.52 -5.50 3.63
C LYS A 141 -13.52 -6.45 4.85
N THR A 142 -13.25 -7.73 4.65
CA THR A 142 -13.12 -8.72 5.72
C THR A 142 -11.76 -8.69 6.43
N GLY A 143 -10.85 -7.83 5.98
CA GLY A 143 -9.51 -7.67 6.53
C GLY A 143 -8.46 -8.59 5.92
N ALA A 144 -8.82 -9.55 5.07
CA ALA A 144 -7.84 -10.35 4.37
C ALA A 144 -7.08 -9.49 3.35
N GLY A 145 -5.78 -9.69 3.27
CA GLY A 145 -4.92 -8.94 2.35
C GLY A 145 -3.81 -9.78 1.75
N ASN A 146 -3.37 -9.37 0.58
CA ASN A 146 -2.14 -9.83 -0.04
C ASN A 146 -1.33 -8.65 -0.54
N LEU A 147 -0.02 -8.78 -0.54
CA LEU A 147 0.92 -7.76 -0.98
C LEU A 147 2.06 -8.42 -1.72
N SER A 148 2.45 -7.87 -2.86
CA SER A 148 3.64 -8.26 -3.61
C SER A 148 4.52 -7.04 -3.84
N ILE A 149 5.81 -7.15 -3.53
CA ILE A 149 6.82 -6.11 -3.71
C ILE A 149 7.91 -6.67 -4.60
N GLU A 150 8.07 -6.12 -5.79
CA GLU A 150 9.16 -6.46 -6.70
C GLU A 150 10.26 -5.41 -6.60
N ALA A 151 11.48 -5.88 -6.40
CA ALA A 151 12.66 -5.03 -6.27
C ALA A 151 13.87 -5.66 -6.98
N ALA A 152 14.87 -4.83 -7.25
CA ALA A 152 16.17 -5.27 -7.73
C ALA A 152 17.24 -4.86 -6.69
N ALA A 153 18.00 -5.83 -6.20
CA ALA A 153 19.18 -5.59 -5.38
C ALA A 153 20.42 -5.42 -6.27
N LEU A 154 21.34 -4.54 -5.86
CA LEU A 154 22.59 -4.26 -6.60
C LEU A 154 22.35 -3.84 -8.07
N LYS A 155 21.25 -3.10 -8.31
CA LYS A 155 20.81 -2.68 -9.64
C LYS A 155 21.92 -2.01 -10.45
N GLY A 156 22.03 -2.40 -11.72
CA GLY A 156 23.03 -1.86 -12.65
C GLY A 156 24.44 -2.44 -12.47
N THR A 157 24.61 -3.48 -11.67
CA THR A 157 25.87 -4.21 -11.52
C THR A 157 25.79 -5.60 -12.14
N PRO A 158 26.91 -6.28 -12.42
CA PRO A 158 26.90 -7.67 -12.87
C PRO A 158 26.34 -8.68 -11.85
N LEU A 159 26.11 -8.22 -10.60
CA LEU A 159 25.57 -9.02 -9.49
C LEU A 159 24.11 -8.66 -9.17
N GLU A 160 23.44 -7.96 -10.07
CA GLU A 160 22.01 -7.60 -9.90
C GLU A 160 21.18 -8.86 -9.65
N GLN A 161 20.31 -8.76 -8.63
CA GLN A 161 19.41 -9.84 -8.21
C GLN A 161 17.97 -9.33 -8.20
N GLU A 162 17.08 -10.12 -8.75
CA GLU A 162 15.65 -9.92 -8.60
C GLU A 162 15.21 -10.36 -7.20
N VAL A 163 14.45 -9.49 -6.52
CA VAL A 163 13.88 -9.75 -5.20
C VAL A 163 12.37 -9.60 -5.30
N ASN A 164 11.63 -10.64 -4.94
CA ASN A 164 10.18 -10.59 -4.80
C ASN A 164 9.80 -10.91 -3.36
N ILE A 165 8.99 -10.06 -2.74
CA ILE A 165 8.46 -10.22 -1.39
C ILE A 165 6.95 -10.40 -1.51
N GLU A 166 6.44 -11.50 -1.01
CA GLU A 166 5.02 -11.81 -0.98
C GLU A 166 4.52 -11.89 0.47
N ILE A 167 3.42 -11.24 0.77
CA ILE A 167 2.82 -11.24 2.11
C ILE A 167 1.34 -11.60 1.98
N SER A 168 0.91 -12.59 2.76
CA SER A 168 -0.49 -12.92 2.99
C SER A 168 -0.86 -12.53 4.41
N ALA A 169 -1.90 -11.73 4.61
CA ALA A 169 -2.16 -11.11 5.90
C ALA A 169 -3.64 -11.01 6.25
N GLN A 170 -3.89 -10.77 7.53
CA GLN A 170 -5.20 -10.49 8.11
C GLN A 170 -5.11 -9.23 8.99
N LYS A 171 -6.08 -8.34 8.86
CA LYS A 171 -6.22 -7.15 9.71
C LYS A 171 -6.48 -7.57 11.16
N LYS A 172 -5.80 -6.91 12.10
CA LYS A 172 -6.01 -7.07 13.55
C LYS A 172 -7.35 -6.55 14.03
#